data_f66fd5486ae3d0c156df8ff52c7effcd
#
_entry.id   f66fd5486ae3d0c156df8ff52c7effcd
#
_cell.length_a   1.000
_cell.length_b   1.000
_cell.length_c   1.000
_cell.angle_alpha   90.00
_cell.angle_beta   90.00
_cell.angle_gamma   90.00
#
_symmetry.space_group_name_H-M   'P 1'
#
loop_
_entity.id
_entity.type
_entity.pdbx_description
1 polymer ?
#
loop_
_entity_poly.entity_id
_entity_poly.type
_entity_poly.pdbx_seq_one_letter_code
_entity_poly.pdbx_strand_id
1 'polypeptide(L)'
;MRWTENGSCRHDAILRYFGDEAETLSGCGRCDVCRQIGGGEASEEETSLLVRKALSAVARVDRRYGLTAAVKLLAGVPDPRLQRAGLDRSPTYGILREHSEPWLTQLLRRCVTAGFVDFTPGEKPVVLLTGSGRAVMKGDRPARLVLPREHEGEAPVRPYRGAQGPRAPRATEAPDVLPAEATSLFEALRALRSELARAENVPAYVVASDRALRDIALLRPGGIESLKLAHGIGPAKAERYGARILAVVAQAARVA
;
A
#
# COMPACT_ATOMS: atom_id res chain seq x y z
N MET A 1 5.04 -0.08 0.37
CA MET A 1 4.37 0.18 1.68
C MET A 1 3.44 -0.96 2.00
N ARG A 2 3.48 -1.49 3.21
CA ARG A 2 2.52 -2.54 3.62
C ARG A 2 1.20 -1.88 3.98
N TRP A 3 0.17 -2.09 3.19
CA TRP A 3 -1.20 -1.63 3.44
C TRP A 3 -1.72 -2.01 4.84
N THR A 4 -1.28 -3.14 5.37
CA THR A 4 -1.66 -3.66 6.69
C THR A 4 -1.11 -2.86 7.88
N GLU A 5 -0.03 -2.10 7.69
CA GLU A 5 0.62 -1.29 8.73
C GLU A 5 0.06 0.15 8.80
N ASN A 6 -0.98 0.42 8.01
CA ASN A 6 -1.59 1.75 7.94
C ASN A 6 -2.33 2.07 9.25
N GLY A 7 -1.87 3.07 9.98
CA GLY A 7 -2.51 3.58 11.20
C GLY A 7 -3.53 4.70 10.96
N SER A 8 -3.81 5.07 9.71
CA SER A 8 -4.80 6.09 9.33
C SER A 8 -6.01 5.46 8.66
N CYS A 9 -7.09 6.23 8.47
CA CYS A 9 -8.29 5.76 7.78
C CYS A 9 -7.96 5.08 6.44
N ARG A 10 -8.44 3.85 6.26
CA ARG A 10 -8.19 3.10 5.01
C ARG A 10 -8.86 3.73 3.79
N HIS A 11 -10.04 4.31 3.97
CA HIS A 11 -10.76 5.00 2.91
C HIS A 11 -9.98 6.26 2.47
N ASP A 12 -9.55 7.09 3.43
CA ASP A 12 -8.74 8.27 3.12
C ASP A 12 -7.42 7.90 2.41
N ALA A 13 -6.80 6.78 2.79
CA ALA A 13 -5.59 6.30 2.15
C ALA A 13 -5.83 5.89 0.68
N ILE A 14 -7.00 5.30 0.38
CA ILE A 14 -7.40 4.95 -0.99
C ILE A 14 -7.67 6.22 -1.80
N LEU A 15 -8.48 7.14 -1.29
CA LEU A 15 -8.81 8.38 -1.98
C LEU A 15 -7.55 9.17 -2.31
N ARG A 16 -6.66 9.31 -1.35
CA ARG A 16 -5.38 10.01 -1.53
C ARG A 16 -4.48 9.35 -2.57
N TYR A 17 -4.45 8.00 -2.62
CA TYR A 17 -3.72 7.27 -3.64
C TYR A 17 -4.23 7.59 -5.06
N PHE A 18 -5.52 7.87 -5.21
CA PHE A 18 -6.14 8.27 -6.48
C PHE A 18 -6.14 9.79 -6.71
N GLY A 19 -5.51 10.58 -5.82
CA GLY A 19 -5.40 12.03 -5.96
C GLY A 19 -6.62 12.83 -5.50
N ASP A 20 -7.58 12.18 -4.83
CA ASP A 20 -8.72 12.85 -4.21
C ASP A 20 -8.35 13.21 -2.76
N GLU A 21 -8.07 14.49 -2.53
CA GLU A 21 -7.74 15.03 -1.20
C GLU A 21 -8.92 15.76 -0.54
N ALA A 22 -10.01 15.98 -1.27
CA ALA A 22 -11.12 16.81 -0.80
C ALA A 22 -11.94 16.14 0.31
N GLU A 23 -12.11 14.81 0.26
CA GLU A 23 -12.93 14.05 1.21
C GLU A 23 -12.14 13.47 2.40
N THR A 24 -10.80 13.63 2.44
CA THR A 24 -9.93 12.86 3.33
C THR A 24 -9.76 13.41 4.75
N LEU A 25 -10.57 14.37 5.19
CA LEU A 25 -10.18 15.18 6.34
C LEU A 25 -10.64 14.66 7.70
N SER A 26 -11.63 13.77 7.78
CA SER A 26 -12.22 13.35 9.06
C SER A 26 -12.31 11.84 9.28
N GLY A 27 -11.86 11.04 8.33
CA GLY A 27 -11.98 9.59 8.37
C GLY A 27 -13.40 9.09 8.03
N CYS A 28 -13.51 7.84 7.62
CA CYS A 28 -14.81 7.27 7.20
C CYS A 28 -15.71 6.80 8.37
N GLY A 29 -15.19 6.72 9.59
CA GLY A 29 -15.90 6.22 10.77
C GLY A 29 -16.23 4.72 10.77
N ARG A 30 -16.05 4.02 9.64
CA ARG A 30 -16.54 2.64 9.43
C ARG A 30 -15.43 1.59 9.32
N CYS A 31 -14.20 1.95 8.91
CA CYS A 31 -13.11 0.99 8.79
C CYS A 31 -12.59 0.58 10.17
N ASP A 32 -11.84 -0.52 10.22
CA ASP A 32 -11.21 -1.05 11.44
C ASP A 32 -10.35 0.00 12.15
N VAL A 33 -9.55 0.77 11.41
CA VAL A 33 -8.71 1.84 11.96
C VAL A 33 -9.55 2.98 12.56
N CYS A 34 -10.62 3.43 11.88
CA CYS A 34 -11.49 4.48 12.44
C CYS A 34 -12.20 4.03 13.71
N ARG A 35 -12.62 2.76 13.79
CA ARG A 35 -13.21 2.19 15.01
C ARG A 35 -12.18 2.11 16.14
N GLN A 36 -10.94 1.75 15.82
CA GLN A 36 -9.85 1.69 16.80
C GLN A 36 -9.48 3.09 17.32
N ILE A 37 -9.46 4.13 16.48
CA ILE A 37 -9.25 5.51 16.89
C ILE A 37 -10.36 5.97 17.86
N GLY A 38 -11.61 5.61 17.57
CA GLY A 38 -12.77 5.98 18.42
C GLY A 38 -12.88 5.19 19.73
N GLY A 39 -12.24 4.04 19.86
CA GLY A 39 -12.26 3.17 21.04
C GLY A 39 -10.88 2.91 21.65
N GLY A 40 -9.83 3.64 21.24
CA GLY A 40 -8.45 3.41 21.66
C GLY A 40 -8.16 3.84 23.10
N GLU A 41 -7.12 3.23 23.69
CA GLU A 41 -6.65 3.52 25.06
C GLU A 41 -6.00 4.92 25.17
N ALA A 42 -5.37 5.43 24.10
CA ALA A 42 -4.75 6.75 24.07
C ALA A 42 -5.79 7.83 23.70
N SER A 43 -5.81 8.93 24.45
CA SER A 43 -6.67 10.07 24.15
C SER A 43 -6.26 10.71 22.81
N GLU A 44 -7.20 11.38 22.15
CA GLU A 44 -6.92 12.13 20.91
C GLU A 44 -5.87 13.23 21.15
N GLU A 45 -5.84 13.80 22.35
CA GLU A 45 -4.89 14.84 22.74
C GLU A 45 -3.48 14.27 22.90
N GLU A 46 -3.33 13.12 23.58
CA GLU A 46 -2.04 12.44 23.74
C GLU A 46 -1.48 12.00 22.39
N THR A 47 -2.31 11.39 21.54
CA THR A 47 -1.95 11.02 20.18
C THR A 47 -1.49 12.25 19.39
N SER A 48 -2.23 13.35 19.46
CA SER A 48 -1.88 14.58 18.76
C SER A 48 -0.57 15.18 19.28
N LEU A 49 -0.33 15.14 20.58
CA LEU A 49 0.93 15.62 21.17
C LEU A 49 2.14 14.81 20.67
N LEU A 50 2.06 13.48 20.70
CA LEU A 50 3.12 12.59 20.21
C LEU A 50 3.40 12.81 18.71
N VAL A 51 2.34 12.90 17.91
CA VAL A 51 2.49 13.17 16.47
C VAL A 51 3.08 14.55 16.22
N ARG A 52 2.68 15.59 16.96
CA ARG A 52 3.26 16.94 16.84
C ARG A 52 4.76 16.94 17.16
N LYS A 53 5.20 16.23 18.22
CA LYS A 53 6.62 16.01 18.52
C LYS A 53 7.33 15.31 17.36
N ALA A 54 6.75 14.25 16.82
CA ALA A 54 7.32 13.51 15.69
C ALA A 54 7.44 14.38 14.43
N LEU A 55 6.39 15.14 14.09
CA LEU A 55 6.39 16.04 12.93
C LEU A 55 7.36 17.22 13.10
N SER A 56 7.62 17.69 14.35
CA SER A 56 8.63 18.71 14.61
C SER A 56 10.04 18.26 14.22
N ALA A 57 10.37 16.98 14.42
CA ALA A 57 11.64 16.43 13.96
C ALA A 57 11.68 16.29 12.43
N VAL A 58 10.57 15.89 11.80
CA VAL A 58 10.47 15.88 10.33
C VAL A 58 10.69 17.27 9.76
N ALA A 59 10.10 18.32 10.36
CA ALA A 59 10.30 19.70 9.94
C ALA A 59 11.76 20.16 10.01
N ARG A 60 12.55 19.65 10.97
CA ARG A 60 13.98 19.96 11.11
C ARG A 60 14.85 19.33 10.01
N VAL A 61 14.43 18.17 9.51
CA VAL A 61 15.14 17.41 8.48
C VAL A 61 14.49 17.52 7.09
N ASP A 62 13.41 18.32 6.99
CA ASP A 62 12.62 18.51 5.77
C ASP A 62 13.49 18.80 4.55
N ARG A 63 13.25 18.08 3.45
CA ARG A 63 13.95 18.18 2.16
C ARG A 63 15.48 18.03 2.22
N ARG A 64 16.05 17.58 3.33
CA ARG A 64 17.50 17.44 3.52
C ARG A 64 17.93 16.02 3.83
N TYR A 65 17.12 15.29 4.59
CA TYR A 65 17.47 13.95 5.04
C TYR A 65 16.28 12.98 4.90
N GLY A 66 16.59 11.68 4.90
CA GLY A 66 15.58 10.62 4.87
C GLY A 66 14.96 10.36 6.24
N LEU A 67 13.96 9.47 6.28
CA LEU A 67 13.19 9.12 7.48
C LEU A 67 14.06 8.67 8.66
N THR A 68 15.13 7.92 8.39
CA THR A 68 16.06 7.43 9.43
C THR A 68 16.71 8.58 10.22
N ALA A 69 17.00 9.70 9.58
CA ALA A 69 17.56 10.86 10.27
C ALA A 69 16.53 11.49 11.24
N ALA A 70 15.27 11.56 10.85
CA ALA A 70 14.19 12.00 11.74
C ALA A 70 14.02 11.07 12.95
N VAL A 71 14.09 9.74 12.74
CA VAL A 71 14.03 8.74 13.81
C VAL A 71 15.17 8.95 14.81
N LYS A 72 16.41 9.05 14.33
CA LYS A 72 17.59 9.27 15.20
C LYS A 72 17.51 10.59 15.95
N LEU A 73 17.01 11.65 15.30
CA LEU A 73 16.78 12.94 15.95
C LEU A 73 15.78 12.81 17.11
N LEU A 74 14.67 12.07 16.92
CA LEU A 74 13.66 11.83 17.95
C LEU A 74 14.18 10.97 19.10
N ALA A 75 14.95 9.92 18.78
CA ALA A 75 15.53 9.02 19.76
C ALA A 75 16.71 9.64 20.54
N GLY A 76 17.31 10.72 20.04
CA GLY A 76 18.53 11.28 20.59
C GLY A 76 19.77 10.41 20.33
N VAL A 77 19.76 9.65 19.22
CA VAL A 77 20.89 8.79 18.82
C VAL A 77 21.88 9.60 18.01
N PRO A 78 23.18 9.57 18.36
CA PRO A 78 24.19 10.30 17.62
C PRO A 78 24.27 9.89 16.14
N ASP A 79 24.26 10.88 15.25
CA ASP A 79 24.45 10.68 13.82
C ASP A 79 25.36 11.79 13.27
N PRO A 80 26.46 11.47 12.59
CA PRO A 80 27.41 12.48 12.08
C PRO A 80 26.75 13.51 11.15
N ARG A 81 25.69 13.15 10.46
CA ARG A 81 24.95 14.08 9.57
C ARG A 81 24.15 15.10 10.38
N LEU A 82 23.53 14.67 11.49
CA LEU A 82 22.78 15.55 12.40
C LEU A 82 23.73 16.49 13.15
N GLN A 83 24.89 16.00 13.58
CA GLN A 83 25.93 16.81 14.24
C GLN A 83 26.48 17.90 13.32
N ARG A 84 26.84 17.56 12.06
CA ARG A 84 27.29 18.55 11.08
C ARG A 84 26.25 19.62 10.79
N ALA A 85 24.96 19.28 10.90
CA ALA A 85 23.85 20.21 10.72
C ALA A 85 23.48 20.97 12.02
N GLY A 86 24.13 20.70 13.15
CA GLY A 86 23.82 21.30 14.46
C GLY A 86 22.47 20.88 15.04
N LEU A 87 21.87 19.80 14.51
CA LEU A 87 20.54 19.32 14.92
C LEU A 87 20.57 18.53 16.24
N ASP A 88 21.73 18.04 16.63
CA ASP A 88 21.99 17.42 17.94
C ASP A 88 21.82 18.39 19.13
N ARG A 89 21.85 19.71 18.87
CA ARG A 89 21.62 20.76 19.86
C ARG A 89 20.19 21.33 19.82
N SER A 90 19.34 20.80 18.92
CA SER A 90 17.98 21.29 18.77
C SER A 90 17.08 20.80 19.90
N PRO A 91 16.01 21.55 20.27
CA PRO A 91 15.05 21.10 21.29
C PRO A 91 14.31 19.82 20.93
N THR A 92 14.36 19.38 19.68
CA THR A 92 13.75 18.15 19.18
C THR A 92 14.68 16.93 19.29
N TYR A 93 15.95 17.12 19.65
CA TYR A 93 16.90 16.04 19.83
C TYR A 93 16.55 15.23 21.08
N GLY A 94 16.21 13.97 20.91
CA GLY A 94 15.81 13.08 22.00
C GLY A 94 14.47 13.40 22.66
N ILE A 95 13.58 14.15 21.99
CA ILE A 95 12.28 14.55 22.55
C ILE A 95 11.33 13.36 22.75
N LEU A 96 11.58 12.22 22.10
CA LEU A 96 10.88 10.94 22.23
C LEU A 96 11.85 9.78 22.52
N ARG A 97 12.92 10.03 23.31
CA ARG A 97 13.94 9.02 23.67
C ARG A 97 13.39 7.87 24.53
N GLU A 98 12.22 8.03 25.10
CA GLU A 98 11.50 6.99 25.85
C GLU A 98 10.97 5.87 24.93
N HIS A 99 10.86 6.11 23.62
CA HIS A 99 10.41 5.14 22.64
C HIS A 99 11.59 4.56 21.86
N SER A 100 11.49 3.28 21.49
CA SER A 100 12.50 2.60 20.70
C SER A 100 12.56 3.11 19.25
N GLU A 101 13.74 3.02 18.59
CA GLU A 101 13.88 3.40 17.17
C GLU A 101 12.90 2.64 16.25
N PRO A 102 12.61 1.33 16.43
CA PRO A 102 11.58 0.64 15.67
C PRO A 102 10.19 1.25 15.87
N TRP A 103 9.81 1.58 17.09
CA TRP A 103 8.52 2.23 17.39
C TRP A 103 8.42 3.61 16.72
N LEU A 104 9.46 4.44 16.83
CA LEU A 104 9.54 5.75 16.19
C LEU A 104 9.49 5.64 14.65
N THR A 105 10.14 4.63 14.09
CA THR A 105 10.08 4.35 12.65
C THR A 105 8.66 4.02 12.21
N GLN A 106 7.94 3.23 13.00
CA GLN A 106 6.56 2.86 12.71
C GLN A 106 5.62 4.06 12.85
N LEU A 107 5.80 4.89 13.89
CA LEU A 107 5.06 6.13 14.05
C LEU A 107 5.21 7.05 12.84
N LEU A 108 6.45 7.29 12.39
CA LEU A 108 6.70 8.13 11.22
C LEU A 108 6.15 7.52 9.92
N ARG A 109 6.19 6.19 9.76
CA ARG A 109 5.54 5.50 8.64
C ARG A 109 4.02 5.71 8.66
N ARG A 110 3.40 5.67 9.84
CA ARG A 110 1.97 6.00 10.01
C ARG A 110 1.68 7.46 9.67
N CYS A 111 2.57 8.39 9.99
CA CYS A 111 2.47 9.78 9.54
C CYS A 111 2.56 9.93 8.01
N VAL A 112 3.39 9.09 7.35
CA VAL A 112 3.44 9.05 5.88
C VAL A 112 2.11 8.54 5.30
N THR A 113 1.58 7.44 5.82
CA THR A 113 0.30 6.90 5.34
C THR A 113 -0.88 7.82 5.67
N ALA A 114 -0.79 8.59 6.75
CA ALA A 114 -1.77 9.64 7.09
C ALA A 114 -1.64 10.91 6.22
N GLY A 115 -0.61 10.99 5.35
CA GLY A 115 -0.38 12.13 4.48
C GLY A 115 0.17 13.37 5.20
N PHE A 116 0.69 13.21 6.42
CA PHE A 116 1.37 14.31 7.13
C PHE A 116 2.81 14.48 6.67
N VAL A 117 3.42 13.39 6.20
CA VAL A 117 4.78 13.33 5.65
C VAL A 117 4.72 12.67 4.29
N ASP A 118 5.57 13.12 3.38
CA ASP A 118 5.74 12.56 2.05
C ASP A 118 7.25 12.48 1.75
N PHE A 119 7.59 12.05 0.53
CA PHE A 119 8.97 11.96 0.06
C PHE A 119 9.16 12.75 -1.23
N THR A 120 10.32 13.36 -1.37
CA THR A 120 10.68 13.98 -2.65
C THR A 120 10.84 12.90 -3.73
N PRO A 121 10.48 13.21 -4.99
CA PRO A 121 10.76 12.30 -6.11
C PRO A 121 12.27 12.20 -6.34
N GLY A 122 12.73 11.06 -6.87
CA GLY A 122 14.12 10.84 -7.27
C GLY A 122 14.74 9.58 -6.65
N GLU A 123 16.00 9.31 -7.00
CA GLU A 123 16.74 8.11 -6.55
C GLU A 123 17.04 8.09 -5.05
N LYS A 124 17.15 9.26 -4.43
CA LYS A 124 17.43 9.42 -2.98
C LYS A 124 16.30 10.21 -2.33
N PRO A 125 15.15 9.58 -2.07
CA PRO A 125 14.02 10.28 -1.49
C PRO A 125 14.34 10.81 -0.09
N VAL A 126 14.07 12.08 0.15
CA VAL A 126 14.14 12.71 1.47
C VAL A 126 12.74 13.06 1.96
N VAL A 127 12.57 13.18 3.27
CA VAL A 127 11.26 13.47 3.85
C VAL A 127 10.79 14.87 3.50
N LEU A 128 9.50 15.00 3.31
CA LEU A 128 8.78 16.24 3.02
C LEU A 128 7.63 16.41 4.01
N LEU A 129 7.58 17.51 4.75
CA LEU A 129 6.45 17.85 5.58
C LEU A 129 5.34 18.47 4.72
N THR A 130 4.18 17.80 4.64
CA THR A 130 3.04 18.26 3.84
C THR A 130 2.31 19.46 4.47
N GLY A 131 1.40 20.08 3.72
CA GLY A 131 0.51 21.10 4.27
C GLY A 131 -0.35 20.59 5.42
N SER A 132 -0.91 19.38 5.28
CA SER A 132 -1.67 18.68 6.33
C SER A 132 -0.80 18.40 7.56
N GLY A 133 0.44 17.94 7.35
CA GLY A 133 1.40 17.71 8.45
C GLY A 133 1.74 19.01 9.19
N ARG A 134 1.89 20.13 8.48
CA ARG A 134 2.13 21.45 9.12
C ARG A 134 0.95 21.88 9.98
N ALA A 135 -0.29 21.71 9.50
CA ALA A 135 -1.49 22.04 10.25
C ALA A 135 -1.58 21.21 11.55
N VAL A 136 -1.33 19.90 11.49
CA VAL A 136 -1.28 19.03 12.66
C VAL A 136 -0.13 19.45 13.60
N MET A 137 1.07 19.72 13.08
CA MET A 137 2.22 20.14 13.88
C MET A 137 1.95 21.44 14.65
N LYS A 138 1.27 22.41 14.03
CA LYS A 138 0.89 23.67 14.69
C LYS A 138 -0.25 23.52 15.70
N GLY A 139 -1.02 22.44 15.60
CA GLY A 139 -2.21 22.21 16.44
C GLY A 139 -3.50 22.76 15.84
N ASP A 140 -3.48 23.20 14.59
CA ASP A 140 -4.67 23.66 13.86
C ASP A 140 -5.65 22.51 13.58
N ARG A 141 -5.16 21.25 13.68
CA ARG A 141 -5.92 20.03 13.47
C ARG A 141 -5.43 18.91 14.39
N PRO A 142 -6.32 18.03 14.89
CA PRO A 142 -5.92 16.85 15.63
C PRO A 142 -5.26 15.80 14.70
N ALA A 143 -4.38 15.00 15.29
CA ALA A 143 -3.77 13.86 14.58
C ALA A 143 -4.64 12.62 14.73
N ARG A 144 -5.34 12.23 13.68
CA ARG A 144 -6.19 11.03 13.68
C ARG A 144 -5.41 9.84 13.13
N LEU A 145 -4.68 9.17 14.00
CA LEU A 145 -4.00 7.90 13.68
C LEU A 145 -3.91 7.02 14.94
N VAL A 146 -3.80 5.72 14.73
CA VAL A 146 -3.50 4.76 15.80
C VAL A 146 -2.01 4.81 16.09
N LEU A 147 -1.62 4.91 17.35
CA LEU A 147 -0.21 4.82 17.76
C LEU A 147 0.31 3.39 17.62
N PRO A 148 1.61 3.18 17.31
CA PRO A 148 2.22 1.86 17.37
C PRO A 148 2.09 1.27 18.78
N ARG A 149 1.96 -0.05 18.90
CA ARG A 149 2.02 -0.73 20.19
C ARG A 149 3.47 -0.83 20.65
N GLU A 150 3.73 -0.69 21.93
CA GLU A 150 5.10 -0.71 22.47
C GLU A 150 5.84 -2.03 22.20
N HIS A 151 5.12 -3.13 22.05
CA HIS A 151 5.69 -4.46 21.75
C HIS A 151 5.81 -4.79 20.25
N GLU A 152 5.30 -3.94 19.34
CA GLU A 152 5.42 -4.18 17.89
C GLU A 152 6.87 -3.94 17.37
N GLY A 153 7.74 -3.32 18.19
CA GLY A 153 9.14 -3.08 17.83
C GLY A 153 10.10 -4.25 18.08
N GLU A 154 9.70 -5.23 18.88
CA GLU A 154 10.54 -6.37 19.26
C GLU A 154 10.22 -7.69 18.53
N ALA A 155 9.19 -7.74 17.70
CA ALA A 155 9.09 -8.84 16.76
C ALA A 155 10.33 -8.75 15.85
N PRO A 156 11.31 -9.68 15.93
CA PRO A 156 12.37 -9.72 14.97
C PRO A 156 11.67 -9.70 13.62
N VAL A 157 12.04 -8.75 12.74
CA VAL A 157 11.71 -8.84 11.33
C VAL A 157 12.28 -10.19 10.92
N ARG A 158 11.48 -11.24 11.10
CA ARG A 158 11.79 -12.51 10.47
C ARG A 158 11.90 -12.12 8.99
N PRO A 159 13.11 -12.25 8.39
CA PRO A 159 13.18 -12.14 6.96
C PRO A 159 12.05 -13.04 6.50
N TYR A 160 11.20 -12.56 5.59
CA TYR A 160 10.13 -13.35 4.98
C TYR A 160 10.82 -14.58 4.36
N ARG A 161 11.18 -15.53 5.18
CA ARG A 161 11.31 -16.94 4.81
C ARG A 161 9.86 -17.28 4.54
N GLY A 162 9.56 -17.37 3.26
CA GLY A 162 8.26 -17.82 2.79
C GLY A 162 7.80 -18.91 3.73
N ALA A 163 6.63 -18.71 4.32
CA ALA A 163 6.12 -19.50 5.44
C ALA A 163 6.23 -21.00 5.13
N GLN A 164 7.31 -21.61 5.59
CA GLN A 164 7.47 -23.05 5.76
C GLN A 164 7.12 -23.38 7.23
N GLY A 165 5.88 -23.11 7.59
CA GLY A 165 5.22 -23.89 8.63
C GLY A 165 4.45 -25.00 7.93
N PRO A 166 4.17 -26.15 8.59
CA PRO A 166 3.33 -27.17 8.00
C PRO A 166 1.95 -26.56 7.76
N ARG A 167 1.77 -25.94 6.61
CA ARG A 167 0.45 -25.67 6.07
C ARG A 167 -0.17 -27.03 5.86
N ALA A 168 -1.32 -27.28 6.51
CA ALA A 168 -2.26 -28.27 6.00
C ALA A 168 -2.28 -28.13 4.48
N PRO A 169 -2.22 -29.22 3.72
CA PRO A 169 -2.09 -29.15 2.27
C PRO A 169 -3.27 -28.32 1.75
N ARG A 170 -3.04 -27.03 1.52
CA ARG A 170 -3.81 -26.31 0.52
C ARG A 170 -3.58 -27.10 -0.74
N ALA A 171 -4.67 -27.57 -1.34
CA ALA A 171 -4.63 -28.22 -2.63
C ALA A 171 -3.54 -27.53 -3.46
N THR A 172 -2.50 -28.26 -3.76
CA THR A 172 -1.35 -27.86 -4.56
C THR A 172 -1.91 -27.13 -5.77
N GLU A 173 -1.75 -25.80 -5.80
CA GLU A 173 -1.72 -25.12 -7.08
C GLU A 173 -0.60 -25.81 -7.85
N ALA A 174 -0.98 -26.60 -8.83
CA ALA A 174 -0.07 -27.28 -9.73
C ALA A 174 0.93 -26.25 -10.26
N PRO A 175 2.19 -26.64 -10.53
CA PRO A 175 3.18 -25.74 -11.06
C PRO A 175 2.60 -25.01 -12.26
N ASP A 176 2.88 -23.74 -12.35
CA ASP A 176 2.35 -22.70 -13.26
C ASP A 176 2.65 -22.99 -14.75
N VAL A 177 2.82 -24.24 -15.12
CA VAL A 177 3.10 -24.74 -16.47
C VAL A 177 1.77 -25.09 -17.12
N LEU A 178 1.29 -24.15 -17.94
CA LEU A 178 0.16 -24.43 -18.82
C LEU A 178 0.52 -25.61 -19.75
N PRO A 179 -0.39 -26.56 -19.99
CA PRO A 179 -0.24 -27.55 -21.06
C PRO A 179 0.11 -26.85 -22.38
N ALA A 180 0.95 -27.47 -23.21
CA ALA A 180 1.39 -26.88 -24.47
C ALA A 180 0.21 -26.38 -25.33
N GLU A 181 -0.90 -27.10 -25.33
CA GLU A 181 -2.15 -26.76 -26.03
C GLU A 181 -2.86 -25.53 -25.44
N ALA A 182 -2.73 -25.26 -24.13
CA ALA A 182 -3.31 -24.09 -23.49
C ALA A 182 -2.40 -22.86 -23.60
N THR A 183 -1.09 -23.07 -23.82
CA THR A 183 -0.12 -21.98 -23.95
C THR A 183 -0.37 -21.13 -25.19
N SER A 184 -0.65 -21.76 -26.35
CA SER A 184 -0.93 -21.05 -27.59
C SER A 184 -2.21 -20.18 -27.48
N LEU A 185 -3.25 -20.72 -26.85
CA LEU A 185 -4.49 -19.96 -26.59
C LEU A 185 -4.26 -18.83 -25.57
N PHE A 186 -3.47 -19.08 -24.53
CA PHE A 186 -3.12 -18.04 -23.55
C PHE A 186 -2.41 -16.85 -24.23
N GLU A 187 -1.43 -17.10 -25.11
CA GLU A 187 -0.73 -16.04 -25.82
C GLU A 187 -1.66 -15.28 -26.78
N ALA A 188 -2.57 -15.96 -27.47
CA ALA A 188 -3.58 -15.32 -28.32
C ALA A 188 -4.52 -14.41 -27.49
N LEU A 189 -4.97 -14.87 -26.32
CA LEU A 189 -5.79 -14.08 -25.41
C LEU A 189 -5.02 -12.89 -24.83
N ARG A 190 -3.72 -13.04 -24.57
CA ARG A 190 -2.84 -11.97 -24.10
C ARG A 190 -2.66 -10.88 -25.17
N ALA A 191 -2.53 -11.26 -26.43
CA ALA A 191 -2.49 -10.33 -27.56
C ALA A 191 -3.81 -9.55 -27.68
N LEU A 192 -4.96 -10.24 -27.66
CA LEU A 192 -6.28 -9.63 -27.66
C LEU A 192 -6.45 -8.64 -26.50
N ARG A 193 -6.08 -9.03 -25.28
CA ARG A 193 -6.13 -8.14 -24.11
C ARG A 193 -5.35 -6.85 -24.34
N SER A 194 -4.15 -6.96 -24.88
CA SER A 194 -3.28 -5.79 -25.15
C SER A 194 -3.89 -4.85 -26.21
N GLU A 195 -4.55 -5.40 -27.21
CA GLU A 195 -5.28 -4.64 -28.22
C GLU A 195 -6.47 -3.90 -27.61
N LEU A 196 -7.31 -4.60 -26.82
CA LEU A 196 -8.45 -4.02 -26.12
C LEU A 196 -8.04 -2.89 -25.17
N ALA A 197 -6.98 -3.11 -24.39
CA ALA A 197 -6.47 -2.14 -23.44
C ALA A 197 -5.98 -0.85 -24.13
N ARG A 198 -5.30 -0.98 -25.30
CA ARG A 198 -4.88 0.17 -26.11
C ARG A 198 -6.06 0.91 -26.70
N ALA A 199 -7.06 0.18 -27.24
CA ALA A 199 -8.25 0.78 -27.84
C ALA A 199 -9.07 1.59 -26.83
N GLU A 200 -9.10 1.16 -25.58
CA GLU A 200 -9.84 1.82 -24.49
C GLU A 200 -8.98 2.78 -23.66
N ASN A 201 -7.69 2.87 -23.96
CA ASN A 201 -6.71 3.67 -23.19
C ASN A 201 -6.70 3.32 -21.69
N VAL A 202 -6.79 2.01 -21.37
CA VAL A 202 -6.76 1.50 -20.00
C VAL A 202 -5.60 0.52 -19.80
N PRO A 203 -5.12 0.33 -18.54
CA PRO A 203 -4.14 -0.71 -18.25
C PRO A 203 -4.66 -2.11 -18.58
N ALA A 204 -3.82 -3.01 -19.08
CA ALA A 204 -4.20 -4.34 -19.53
C ALA A 204 -4.91 -5.20 -18.46
N TYR A 205 -4.54 -5.05 -17.18
CA TYR A 205 -5.18 -5.76 -16.06
C TYR A 205 -6.63 -5.36 -15.82
N VAL A 206 -7.05 -4.18 -16.26
CA VAL A 206 -8.45 -3.72 -16.17
C VAL A 206 -9.34 -4.59 -17.07
N VAL A 207 -8.87 -4.95 -18.24
CA VAL A 207 -9.56 -5.86 -19.16
C VAL A 207 -9.61 -7.27 -18.54
N ALA A 208 -8.44 -7.90 -18.31
CA ALA A 208 -8.34 -9.20 -17.69
C ALA A 208 -6.96 -9.41 -17.03
N SER A 209 -6.91 -10.08 -15.86
CA SER A 209 -5.65 -10.50 -15.24
C SER A 209 -5.04 -11.70 -15.97
N ASP A 210 -3.73 -11.95 -15.79
CA ASP A 210 -3.09 -13.16 -16.33
C ASP A 210 -3.72 -14.44 -15.79
N ARG A 211 -4.19 -14.43 -14.54
CA ARG A 211 -4.94 -15.54 -13.95
C ARG A 211 -6.26 -15.78 -14.69
N ALA A 212 -7.01 -14.72 -15.02
CA ALA A 212 -8.22 -14.83 -15.81
C ALA A 212 -7.95 -15.45 -17.19
N LEU A 213 -6.89 -15.01 -17.88
CA LEU A 213 -6.51 -15.55 -19.18
C LEU A 213 -6.08 -17.03 -19.09
N ARG A 214 -5.39 -17.43 -18.03
CA ARG A 214 -5.05 -18.84 -17.78
C ARG A 214 -6.29 -19.69 -17.57
N ASP A 215 -7.21 -19.23 -16.73
CA ASP A 215 -8.48 -19.94 -16.49
C ASP A 215 -9.27 -20.09 -17.79
N ILE A 216 -9.35 -19.05 -18.62
CA ILE A 216 -10.02 -19.11 -19.94
C ILE A 216 -9.32 -20.11 -20.85
N ALA A 217 -7.98 -20.14 -20.88
CA ALA A 217 -7.20 -21.05 -21.72
C ALA A 217 -7.39 -22.53 -21.31
N LEU A 218 -7.58 -22.79 -20.02
CA LEU A 218 -7.85 -24.12 -19.48
C LEU A 218 -9.32 -24.53 -19.65
N LEU A 219 -10.25 -23.63 -19.34
CA LEU A 219 -11.70 -23.91 -19.39
C LEU A 219 -12.23 -24.00 -20.83
N ARG A 220 -11.58 -23.31 -21.79
CA ARG A 220 -12.04 -23.19 -23.20
C ARG A 220 -13.54 -22.95 -23.30
N PRO A 221 -14.05 -21.85 -22.74
CA PRO A 221 -15.50 -21.62 -22.64
C PRO A 221 -16.14 -21.53 -24.02
N GLY A 222 -17.25 -22.26 -24.22
CA GLY A 222 -18.03 -22.24 -25.46
C GLY A 222 -19.11 -21.14 -25.50
N GLY A 223 -19.30 -20.39 -24.42
CA GLY A 223 -20.35 -19.34 -24.34
C GLY A 223 -20.15 -18.41 -23.16
N ILE A 224 -20.98 -17.36 -23.11
CA ILE A 224 -20.89 -16.31 -22.07
C ILE A 224 -21.03 -16.88 -20.65
N GLU A 225 -21.94 -17.82 -20.42
CA GLU A 225 -22.16 -18.38 -19.10
C GLU A 225 -20.94 -19.17 -18.60
N SER A 226 -20.33 -19.98 -19.45
CA SER A 226 -19.10 -20.69 -19.10
C SER A 226 -17.88 -19.75 -18.97
N LEU A 227 -17.86 -18.63 -19.69
CA LEU A 227 -16.81 -17.61 -19.56
C LEU A 227 -16.84 -16.91 -18.18
N LYS A 228 -18.00 -16.72 -17.59
CA LYS A 228 -18.16 -16.15 -16.24
C LYS A 228 -17.58 -17.03 -15.13
N LEU A 229 -17.30 -18.30 -15.39
CA LEU A 229 -16.64 -19.21 -14.43
C LEU A 229 -15.13 -18.91 -14.30
N ALA A 230 -14.53 -18.22 -15.27
CA ALA A 230 -13.13 -17.83 -15.20
C ALA A 230 -12.93 -16.75 -14.14
N HIS A 231 -11.82 -16.84 -13.38
CA HIS A 231 -11.50 -15.93 -12.31
C HIS A 231 -11.48 -14.46 -12.79
N GLY A 232 -12.25 -13.61 -12.11
CA GLY A 232 -12.27 -12.17 -12.38
C GLY A 232 -13.00 -11.75 -13.66
N ILE A 233 -13.76 -12.65 -14.30
CA ILE A 233 -14.68 -12.35 -15.39
C ILE A 233 -16.11 -12.32 -14.82
N GLY A 234 -16.49 -11.18 -14.30
CA GLY A 234 -17.87 -10.94 -13.85
C GLY A 234 -18.81 -10.54 -15.01
N PRO A 235 -20.12 -10.35 -14.73
CA PRO A 235 -21.14 -10.04 -15.74
C PRO A 235 -20.76 -8.86 -16.66
N ALA A 236 -20.30 -7.75 -16.07
CA ALA A 236 -19.92 -6.55 -16.82
C ALA A 236 -18.76 -6.78 -17.81
N LYS A 237 -17.74 -7.57 -17.41
CA LYS A 237 -16.62 -7.91 -18.30
C LYS A 237 -17.02 -8.92 -19.37
N ALA A 238 -17.88 -9.88 -19.01
CA ALA A 238 -18.42 -10.85 -19.96
C ALA A 238 -19.28 -10.19 -21.03
N GLU A 239 -20.08 -9.20 -20.66
CA GLU A 239 -20.87 -8.40 -21.61
C GLU A 239 -19.97 -7.56 -22.53
N ARG A 240 -18.97 -6.87 -21.96
CA ARG A 240 -18.11 -5.93 -22.69
C ARG A 240 -17.10 -6.60 -23.61
N TYR A 241 -16.46 -7.67 -23.15
CA TYR A 241 -15.32 -8.33 -23.82
C TYR A 241 -15.61 -9.76 -24.24
N GLY A 242 -16.71 -10.37 -23.75
CA GLY A 242 -16.96 -11.80 -23.89
C GLY A 242 -17.03 -12.28 -25.33
N ALA A 243 -17.72 -11.56 -26.22
CA ALA A 243 -17.83 -11.92 -27.63
C ALA A 243 -16.44 -12.03 -28.32
N ARG A 244 -15.52 -11.08 -28.03
CA ARG A 244 -14.17 -11.06 -28.61
C ARG A 244 -13.29 -12.18 -28.01
N ILE A 245 -13.41 -12.43 -26.71
CA ILE A 245 -12.70 -13.52 -26.04
C ILE A 245 -13.15 -14.87 -26.59
N LEU A 246 -14.46 -15.10 -26.72
CA LEU A 246 -15.01 -16.35 -27.25
C LEU A 246 -14.65 -16.58 -28.73
N ALA A 247 -14.54 -15.53 -29.52
CA ALA A 247 -14.06 -15.64 -30.91
C ALA A 247 -12.62 -16.18 -30.99
N VAL A 248 -11.72 -15.72 -30.11
CA VAL A 248 -10.33 -16.23 -30.03
C VAL A 248 -10.31 -17.68 -29.56
N VAL A 249 -11.13 -18.04 -28.55
CA VAL A 249 -11.24 -19.43 -28.08
C VAL A 249 -11.74 -20.36 -29.19
N ALA A 250 -12.78 -19.95 -29.92
CA ALA A 250 -13.34 -20.72 -31.03
C ALA A 250 -12.35 -20.86 -32.21
N GLN A 251 -11.55 -19.83 -32.48
CA GLN A 251 -10.51 -19.88 -33.53
C GLN A 251 -9.40 -20.87 -33.14
N ALA A 252 -8.94 -20.86 -31.89
CA ALA A 252 -7.94 -21.79 -31.40
C ALA A 252 -8.42 -23.25 -31.43
N ALA A 253 -9.72 -23.49 -31.20
CA ALA A 253 -10.30 -24.83 -31.28
C ALA A 253 -10.39 -25.40 -32.71
N ARG A 254 -10.31 -24.55 -33.73
CA ARG A 254 -10.31 -25.00 -35.17
C ARG A 254 -8.93 -25.33 -35.70
N VAL A 255 -7.88 -24.90 -35.01
CA VAL A 255 -6.48 -25.05 -35.44
C VAL A 255 -5.80 -26.21 -34.69
N ALA A 256 -6.39 -26.71 -33.62
CA ALA A 256 -5.97 -27.88 -32.83
C ALA A 256 -6.67 -29.13 -33.35
#